data_e31cafec40cc8be4bc0204cdcadb0fdc
#
_entry.id   e31cafec40cc8be4bc0204cdcadb0fdc
#
_cell.length_a   1.000
_cell.length_b   1.000
_cell.length_c   1.000
_cell.angle_alpha   90.00
_cell.angle_beta   90.00
_cell.angle_gamma   90.00
#
_symmetry.space_group_name_H-M   'P 1'
#
loop_
_entity.id
_entity.type
_entity.pdbx_description
1 polymer ?
#
loop_
_entity_poly.entity_id
_entity_poly.type
_entity_poly.pdbx_seq_one_letter_code
_entity_poly.pdbx_strand_id
1 'polypeptide(L)'
;NGFEEIEAVTIIDILRRAKIDLKIVSMGEERAVIGEHGITLMADVLYSKTKWDNSEFFILPGGIGSTKDLFMNDSLKMDILEHYNQGRYIAAIGESPAILGELGILNEKNATALPAYMNFLQGATYTGLPIEIQDNVITGRGAADSLKFAIGIVSMLKGKDVADDVSKELLLIVG
;
A
#
# COMPACT_ATOMS: atom_id res chain seq x y z
N ASN A 1 -5.69 12.29 -5.55
CA ASN A 1 -7.17 12.20 -5.64
C ASN A 1 -7.57 10.87 -6.27
N GLY A 2 -8.81 10.40 -5.97
CA GLY A 2 -9.33 9.14 -6.50
C GLY A 2 -8.70 7.89 -5.89
N PHE A 3 -8.27 7.96 -4.63
CA PHE A 3 -7.86 6.79 -3.86
C PHE A 3 -9.10 5.97 -3.42
N GLU A 4 -8.94 4.67 -3.21
CA GLU A 4 -9.99 3.82 -2.67
C GLU A 4 -10.08 4.02 -1.16
N GLU A 5 -11.24 4.44 -0.67
CA GLU A 5 -11.42 4.91 0.71
C GLU A 5 -11.30 3.80 1.74
N ILE A 6 -11.88 2.62 1.47
CA ILE A 6 -11.82 1.48 2.39
C ILE A 6 -10.36 1.04 2.56
N GLU A 7 -9.60 0.98 1.48
CA GLU A 7 -8.18 0.62 1.52
C GLU A 7 -7.37 1.64 2.32
N ALA A 8 -7.41 2.89 1.91
CA ALA A 8 -6.60 3.94 2.52
C ALA A 8 -6.94 4.15 4.00
N VAL A 9 -8.23 4.29 4.35
CA VAL A 9 -8.64 4.56 5.73
C VAL A 9 -8.37 3.35 6.63
N THR A 10 -8.61 2.13 6.15
CA THR A 10 -8.30 0.91 6.92
C THR A 10 -6.82 0.81 7.22
N ILE A 11 -5.96 1.02 6.22
CA ILE A 11 -4.50 1.00 6.42
C ILE A 11 -4.09 2.05 7.45
N ILE A 12 -4.57 3.28 7.30
CA ILE A 12 -4.24 4.39 8.21
C ILE A 12 -4.66 4.08 9.65
N ASP A 13 -5.89 3.62 9.87
CA ASP A 13 -6.41 3.31 11.20
C ASP A 13 -5.63 2.17 11.87
N ILE A 14 -5.44 1.07 11.16
CA ILE A 14 -4.74 -0.12 11.68
C ILE A 14 -3.29 0.21 12.06
N LEU A 15 -2.56 0.91 11.20
CA LEU A 15 -1.17 1.25 11.47
C LEU A 15 -1.05 2.23 12.65
N ARG A 16 -1.98 3.18 12.77
CA ARG A 16 -2.03 4.10 13.94
C ARG A 16 -2.38 3.38 15.23
N ARG A 17 -3.28 2.36 15.22
CA ARG A 17 -3.55 1.50 16.40
C ARG A 17 -2.28 0.75 16.82
N ALA A 18 -1.50 0.25 15.87
CA ALA A 18 -0.21 -0.39 16.13
C ALA A 18 0.90 0.59 16.55
N LYS A 19 0.58 1.89 16.72
CA LYS A 19 1.53 2.97 17.07
C LYS A 19 2.72 3.05 16.10
N ILE A 20 2.45 2.86 14.82
CA ILE A 20 3.41 3.08 13.74
C ILE A 20 3.38 4.56 13.37
N ASP A 21 4.55 5.20 13.26
CA ASP A 21 4.66 6.58 12.79
C ASP A 21 4.37 6.62 11.29
N LEU A 22 3.13 6.92 10.94
CA LEU A 22 2.61 6.96 9.59
C LEU A 22 2.40 8.41 9.15
N LYS A 23 2.83 8.71 7.93
CA LYS A 23 2.52 9.97 7.24
C LYS A 23 1.61 9.71 6.04
N ILE A 24 0.49 10.40 5.99
CA ILE A 24 -0.38 10.47 4.81
C ILE A 24 0.21 11.51 3.87
N VAL A 25 0.47 11.10 2.63
CA VAL A 25 1.17 11.92 1.64
C VAL A 25 0.23 12.27 0.49
N SER A 26 0.05 13.57 0.25
CA SER A 26 -0.65 14.03 -0.96
C SER A 26 0.35 14.17 -2.10
N MET A 27 0.02 13.57 -3.23
CA MET A 27 0.78 13.71 -4.48
C MET A 27 0.45 15.02 -5.22
N GLY A 28 -0.62 15.71 -4.82
CA GLY A 28 -1.06 16.98 -5.39
C GLY A 28 -0.41 18.20 -4.72
N GLU A 29 -0.94 19.38 -5.08
CA GLU A 29 -0.50 20.66 -4.54
C GLU A 29 -1.12 20.99 -3.17
N GLU A 30 -2.23 20.36 -2.84
CA GLU A 30 -2.99 20.56 -1.61
C GLU A 30 -2.96 19.31 -0.72
N ARG A 31 -3.11 19.54 0.59
CA ARG A 31 -3.18 18.46 1.56
C ARG A 31 -4.54 17.76 1.60
N ALA A 32 -5.60 18.43 1.18
CA ALA A 32 -6.92 17.84 1.05
C ALA A 32 -6.95 16.95 -0.20
N VAL A 33 -7.24 15.65 -0.02
CA VAL A 33 -7.36 14.66 -1.10
C VAL A 33 -8.74 14.03 -1.06
N ILE A 34 -9.33 13.82 -2.22
CA ILE A 34 -10.70 13.30 -2.38
C ILE A 34 -10.61 11.89 -2.95
N GLY A 35 -11.24 10.93 -2.29
CA GLY A 35 -11.33 9.55 -2.75
C GLY A 35 -12.34 9.35 -3.89
N GLU A 36 -12.43 8.13 -4.40
CA GLU A 36 -13.32 7.78 -5.52
C GLU A 36 -14.80 8.00 -5.19
N HIS A 37 -15.18 7.84 -3.93
CA HIS A 37 -16.56 7.97 -3.45
C HIS A 37 -16.82 9.30 -2.73
N GLY A 38 -15.90 10.28 -2.90
CA GLY A 38 -16.08 11.65 -2.42
C GLY A 38 -15.71 11.89 -0.96
N ILE A 39 -15.13 10.94 -0.27
CA ILE A 39 -14.62 11.13 1.09
C ILE A 39 -13.30 11.91 1.02
N THR A 40 -13.23 13.01 1.76
CA THR A 40 -12.02 13.85 1.83
C THR A 40 -11.15 13.43 2.99
N LEU A 41 -9.87 13.17 2.73
CA LEU A 41 -8.83 13.01 3.73
C LEU A 41 -7.90 14.22 3.74
N MET A 42 -7.38 14.54 4.92
CA MET A 42 -6.33 15.54 5.07
C MET A 42 -4.96 14.85 5.18
N ALA A 43 -4.14 15.00 4.17
CA ALA A 43 -2.76 14.50 4.21
C ALA A 43 -1.92 15.27 5.24
N ASP A 44 -0.95 14.57 5.83
CA ASP A 44 0.00 15.15 6.79
C ASP A 44 1.03 16.04 6.08
N VAL A 45 1.45 15.63 4.88
CA VAL A 45 2.51 16.28 4.10
C VAL A 45 2.20 16.25 2.59
N LEU A 46 2.92 17.08 1.83
CA LEU A 46 2.94 17.02 0.36
C LEU A 46 4.17 16.23 -0.10
N TYR A 47 4.01 15.39 -1.10
CA TYR A 47 5.11 14.63 -1.71
C TYR A 47 6.25 15.55 -2.16
N SER A 48 5.94 16.63 -2.87
CA SER A 48 6.90 17.60 -3.40
C SER A 48 7.70 18.37 -2.33
N LYS A 49 7.29 18.30 -1.06
CA LYS A 49 7.93 19.01 0.08
C LYS A 49 8.58 18.08 1.09
N THR A 50 8.67 16.78 0.78
CA THR A 50 9.14 15.76 1.72
C THR A 50 10.32 15.01 1.14
N LYS A 51 11.27 14.63 2.00
CA LYS A 51 12.35 13.71 1.68
C LYS A 51 12.03 12.34 2.27
N TRP A 52 12.39 11.28 1.55
CA TRP A 52 11.99 9.90 1.87
C TRP A 52 13.14 9.05 2.42
N ASP A 53 14.30 9.65 2.64
CA ASP A 53 15.54 8.98 3.03
C ASP A 53 15.42 8.14 4.31
N ASN A 54 14.49 8.50 5.19
CA ASN A 54 14.28 7.83 6.48
C ASN A 54 12.99 7.01 6.55
N SER A 55 12.25 6.85 5.46
CA SER A 55 11.08 5.99 5.48
C SER A 55 11.49 4.52 5.42
N GLU A 56 10.86 3.68 6.24
CA GLU A 56 11.08 2.23 6.23
C GLU A 56 10.11 1.53 5.28
N PHE A 57 8.98 2.16 4.98
CA PHE A 57 7.88 1.54 4.27
C PHE A 57 7.17 2.54 3.34
N PHE A 58 6.98 2.16 2.07
CA PHE A 58 6.06 2.83 1.15
C PHE A 58 4.80 2.00 0.98
N ILE A 59 3.63 2.67 1.09
CA ILE A 59 2.32 2.03 0.97
C ILE A 59 1.52 2.76 -0.10
N LEU A 60 1.07 2.01 -1.10
CA LEU A 60 0.30 2.50 -2.23
C LEU A 60 -1.12 1.92 -2.15
N PRO A 61 -2.12 2.69 -1.69
CA PRO A 61 -3.52 2.28 -1.80
C PRO A 61 -3.94 2.25 -3.27
N GLY A 62 -5.01 1.54 -3.55
CA GLY A 62 -5.64 1.52 -4.87
C GLY A 62 -6.54 2.73 -5.10
N GLY A 63 -7.48 2.53 -6.01
CA GLY A 63 -8.34 3.55 -6.58
C GLY A 63 -7.88 3.89 -8.00
N ILE A 64 -8.79 3.79 -8.97
CA ILE A 64 -8.46 3.93 -10.40
C ILE A 64 -7.80 5.27 -10.70
N GLY A 65 -8.37 6.37 -10.15
CA GLY A 65 -7.85 7.72 -10.36
C GLY A 65 -6.46 7.90 -9.76
N SER A 66 -6.30 7.50 -8.49
CA SER A 66 -5.03 7.60 -7.77
C SER A 66 -3.96 6.75 -8.42
N THR A 67 -4.24 5.47 -8.69
CA THR A 67 -3.26 4.56 -9.30
C THR A 67 -2.78 5.05 -10.65
N LYS A 68 -3.67 5.63 -11.47
CA LYS A 68 -3.27 6.22 -12.75
C LYS A 68 -2.29 7.39 -12.56
N ASP A 69 -2.56 8.29 -11.63
CA ASP A 69 -1.69 9.43 -11.35
C ASP A 69 -0.33 8.98 -10.79
N LEU A 70 -0.33 7.99 -9.88
CA LEU A 70 0.88 7.40 -9.33
C LEU A 70 1.72 6.70 -10.43
N PHE A 71 1.05 5.94 -11.30
CA PHE A 71 1.68 5.21 -12.41
C PHE A 71 2.38 6.15 -13.41
N MET A 72 1.82 7.34 -13.64
CA MET A 72 2.40 8.35 -14.54
C MET A 72 3.46 9.24 -13.87
N ASN A 73 3.72 9.06 -12.57
CA ASN A 73 4.66 9.90 -11.83
C ASN A 73 6.07 9.28 -11.80
N ASP A 74 6.94 9.73 -12.70
CA ASP A 74 8.29 9.19 -12.83
C ASP A 74 9.15 9.43 -11.58
N SER A 75 8.98 10.55 -10.88
CA SER A 75 9.71 10.82 -9.63
C SER A 75 9.34 9.81 -8.55
N LEU A 76 8.05 9.50 -8.37
CA LEU A 76 7.60 8.49 -7.44
C LEU A 76 8.13 7.10 -7.82
N LYS A 77 8.12 6.74 -9.10
CA LYS A 77 8.66 5.47 -9.58
C LYS A 77 10.16 5.32 -9.27
N MET A 78 10.91 6.40 -9.42
CA MET A 78 12.34 6.42 -9.04
C MET A 78 12.51 6.23 -7.53
N ASP A 79 11.74 6.95 -6.71
CA ASP A 79 11.80 6.82 -5.24
C ASP A 79 11.41 5.40 -4.80
N ILE A 80 10.39 4.78 -5.42
CA ILE A 80 9.99 3.39 -5.13
C ILE A 80 11.13 2.42 -5.46
N LEU A 81 11.76 2.55 -6.64
CA LEU A 81 12.89 1.70 -7.04
C LEU A 81 14.09 1.85 -6.12
N GLU A 82 14.44 3.09 -5.76
CA GLU A 82 15.54 3.34 -4.84
C GLU A 82 15.26 2.73 -3.47
N HIS A 83 14.04 2.92 -2.96
CA HIS A 83 13.58 2.36 -1.69
C HIS A 83 13.66 0.82 -1.70
N TYR A 84 13.16 0.18 -2.77
CA TYR A 84 13.23 -1.26 -2.96
C TYR A 84 14.69 -1.78 -3.01
N ASN A 85 15.55 -1.12 -3.78
CA ASN A 85 16.96 -1.50 -3.94
C ASN A 85 17.77 -1.35 -2.65
N GLN A 86 17.32 -0.50 -1.73
CA GLN A 86 17.88 -0.39 -0.37
C GLN A 86 17.36 -1.49 0.59
N GLY A 87 16.57 -2.43 0.11
CA GLY A 87 15.99 -3.52 0.91
C GLY A 87 14.86 -3.09 1.83
N ARG A 88 14.30 -1.90 1.63
CA ARG A 88 13.17 -1.38 2.40
C ARG A 88 11.84 -1.95 1.91
N TYR A 89 10.81 -1.85 2.74
CA TYR A 89 9.53 -2.49 2.48
C TYR A 89 8.62 -1.66 1.57
N ILE A 90 7.90 -2.35 0.68
CA ILE A 90 6.87 -1.75 -0.18
C ILE A 90 5.59 -2.56 -0.07
N ALA A 91 4.46 -1.86 0.03
CA ALA A 91 3.14 -2.47 -0.01
C ALA A 91 2.25 -1.78 -1.05
N ALA A 92 1.49 -2.56 -1.80
CA ALA A 92 0.53 -2.06 -2.78
C ALA A 92 -0.74 -2.93 -2.77
N ILE A 93 -1.91 -2.31 -2.86
CA ILE A 93 -3.20 -3.00 -2.83
C ILE A 93 -4.11 -2.53 -3.96
N GLY A 94 -5.09 -3.33 -4.31
CA GLY A 94 -6.07 -2.99 -5.36
C GLY A 94 -5.44 -2.95 -6.75
N GLU A 95 -5.46 -1.80 -7.38
CA GLU A 95 -4.86 -1.53 -8.69
C GLU A 95 -3.35 -1.26 -8.60
N SER A 96 -2.88 -0.76 -7.46
CA SER A 96 -1.52 -0.25 -7.30
C SER A 96 -0.40 -1.28 -7.43
N PRO A 97 -0.59 -2.61 -7.22
CA PRO A 97 0.45 -3.59 -7.54
C PRO A 97 0.91 -3.56 -9.00
N ALA A 98 0.09 -3.04 -9.92
CA ALA A 98 0.48 -2.82 -11.32
C ALA A 98 1.72 -1.91 -11.47
N ILE A 99 1.88 -0.93 -10.58
CA ILE A 99 3.06 -0.05 -10.55
C ILE A 99 4.32 -0.86 -10.25
N LEU A 100 4.23 -1.77 -9.28
CA LEU A 100 5.35 -2.64 -8.90
C LEU A 100 5.71 -3.63 -10.02
N GLY A 101 4.69 -4.10 -10.77
CA GLY A 101 4.87 -4.95 -11.95
C GLY A 101 5.63 -4.21 -13.05
N GLU A 102 5.24 -2.97 -13.38
CA GLU A 102 5.95 -2.14 -14.37
C GLU A 102 7.41 -1.90 -14.00
N LEU A 103 7.67 -1.69 -12.70
CA LEU A 103 9.02 -1.46 -12.19
C LEU A 103 9.89 -2.74 -12.11
N GLY A 104 9.35 -3.91 -12.46
CA GLY A 104 10.05 -5.19 -12.36
C GLY A 104 10.28 -5.68 -10.93
N ILE A 105 9.70 -5.03 -9.93
CA ILE A 105 9.83 -5.40 -8.52
C ILE A 105 9.19 -6.77 -8.23
N LEU A 106 8.18 -7.14 -9.03
CA LEU A 106 7.44 -8.38 -8.88
C LEU A 106 8.03 -9.57 -9.65
N ASN A 107 9.16 -9.39 -10.35
CA ASN A 107 9.78 -10.48 -11.09
C ASN A 107 10.05 -11.69 -10.20
N GLU A 108 9.62 -12.87 -10.68
CA GLU A 108 9.76 -14.17 -10.01
C GLU A 108 9.06 -14.28 -8.64
N LYS A 109 8.15 -13.35 -8.31
CA LYS A 109 7.40 -13.35 -7.05
C LYS A 109 5.96 -13.81 -7.27
N ASN A 110 5.38 -14.39 -6.21
CA ASN A 110 3.92 -14.47 -6.10
C ASN A 110 3.38 -13.07 -5.78
N ALA A 111 2.30 -12.68 -6.44
CA ALA A 111 1.65 -11.40 -6.19
C ALA A 111 0.14 -11.49 -6.40
N THR A 112 -0.57 -10.57 -5.79
CA THR A 112 -2.01 -10.41 -5.97
C THR A 112 -2.36 -8.95 -6.23
N ALA A 113 -3.49 -8.73 -6.88
CA ALA A 113 -4.06 -7.41 -7.18
C ALA A 113 -5.55 -7.57 -7.44
N LEU A 114 -6.26 -6.47 -7.65
CA LEU A 114 -7.61 -6.52 -8.20
C LEU A 114 -7.61 -7.37 -9.49
N PRO A 115 -8.52 -8.33 -9.66
CA PRO A 115 -8.48 -9.28 -10.80
C PRO A 115 -8.38 -8.61 -12.17
N ALA A 116 -9.00 -7.45 -12.35
CA ALA A 116 -8.90 -6.68 -13.59
C ALA A 116 -7.46 -6.19 -13.92
N TYR A 117 -6.57 -6.19 -12.94
CA TYR A 117 -5.18 -5.71 -13.06
C TYR A 117 -4.15 -6.85 -13.08
N MET A 118 -4.57 -8.11 -13.04
CA MET A 118 -3.65 -9.26 -13.00
C MET A 118 -2.62 -9.26 -14.15
N ASN A 119 -3.00 -8.81 -15.34
CA ASN A 119 -2.12 -8.77 -16.51
C ASN A 119 -1.04 -7.67 -16.43
N PHE A 120 -1.15 -6.74 -15.48
CA PHE A 120 -0.16 -5.70 -15.24
C PHE A 120 0.91 -6.10 -14.22
N LEU A 121 0.78 -7.27 -13.57
CA LEU A 121 1.78 -7.81 -12.65
C LEU A 121 2.93 -8.47 -13.43
N GLN A 122 3.65 -7.70 -14.21
CA GLN A 122 4.70 -8.20 -15.09
C GLN A 122 5.75 -9.00 -14.31
N GLY A 123 6.07 -10.20 -14.80
CA GLY A 123 7.06 -11.09 -14.18
C GLY A 123 6.60 -11.84 -12.94
N ALA A 124 5.40 -11.55 -12.41
CA ALA A 124 4.85 -12.22 -11.24
C ALA A 124 4.01 -13.45 -11.58
N THR A 125 3.86 -14.35 -10.61
CA THR A 125 2.80 -15.35 -10.59
C THR A 125 1.59 -14.78 -9.85
N TYR A 126 0.51 -14.49 -10.59
CA TYR A 126 -0.75 -14.02 -9.97
C TYR A 126 -1.43 -15.13 -9.20
N THR A 127 -1.73 -14.93 -7.91
CA THR A 127 -2.34 -15.95 -7.05
C THR A 127 -3.82 -15.73 -6.78
N GLY A 128 -4.30 -14.49 -6.84
CA GLY A 128 -5.65 -14.11 -6.45
C GLY A 128 -5.94 -14.28 -4.95
N LEU A 129 -4.94 -14.55 -4.13
CA LEU A 129 -5.07 -14.60 -2.67
C LEU A 129 -5.36 -13.21 -2.08
N PRO A 130 -5.94 -13.13 -0.87
CA PRO A 130 -6.19 -11.86 -0.21
C PRO A 130 -4.97 -10.97 -0.08
N ILE A 131 -3.83 -11.55 0.29
CA ILE A 131 -2.53 -10.90 0.40
C ILE A 131 -1.43 -11.87 -0.06
N GLU A 132 -0.34 -11.32 -0.56
CA GLU A 132 0.93 -12.01 -0.78
C GLU A 132 2.06 -11.22 -0.13
N ILE A 133 2.94 -11.94 0.57
CA ILE A 133 4.12 -11.37 1.21
C ILE A 133 5.34 -12.12 0.68
N GLN A 134 6.21 -11.41 -0.03
CA GLN A 134 7.42 -11.98 -0.59
C GLN A 134 8.59 -11.04 -0.36
N ASP A 135 9.55 -11.49 0.42
CA ASP A 135 10.72 -10.69 0.82
C ASP A 135 10.28 -9.37 1.51
N ASN A 136 10.62 -8.23 0.91
CA ASN A 136 10.26 -6.90 1.37
C ASN A 136 9.04 -6.30 0.64
N VAL A 137 8.24 -7.13 -0.04
CA VAL A 137 7.07 -6.67 -0.81
C VAL A 137 5.79 -7.31 -0.29
N ILE A 138 4.74 -6.49 -0.08
CA ILE A 138 3.38 -6.95 0.20
C ILE A 138 2.47 -6.51 -0.93
N THR A 139 1.69 -7.43 -1.47
CA THR A 139 0.59 -7.10 -2.37
C THR A 139 -0.75 -7.51 -1.77
N GLY A 140 -1.80 -6.72 -1.99
CA GLY A 140 -3.17 -6.96 -1.54
C GLY A 140 -4.15 -6.97 -2.70
N ARG A 141 -5.19 -7.82 -2.61
CA ARG A 141 -6.14 -8.02 -3.71
C ARG A 141 -7.07 -6.83 -3.91
N GLY A 142 -7.54 -6.21 -2.84
CA GLY A 142 -8.44 -5.07 -2.92
C GLY A 142 -9.20 -4.78 -1.63
N ALA A 143 -10.17 -3.89 -1.69
CA ALA A 143 -10.86 -3.29 -0.54
C ALA A 143 -11.37 -4.30 0.51
N ALA A 144 -11.95 -5.43 0.08
CA ALA A 144 -12.44 -6.45 1.01
C ALA A 144 -11.33 -7.11 1.87
N ASP A 145 -10.09 -7.04 1.42
CA ASP A 145 -8.94 -7.65 2.07
C ASP A 145 -8.06 -6.63 2.82
N SER A 146 -8.48 -5.36 2.88
CA SER A 146 -7.71 -4.24 3.47
C SER A 146 -7.31 -4.49 4.92
N LEU A 147 -8.17 -5.11 5.73
CA LEU A 147 -7.85 -5.46 7.12
C LEU A 147 -6.69 -6.46 7.19
N LYS A 148 -6.75 -7.54 6.39
CA LYS A 148 -5.68 -8.53 6.34
C LYS A 148 -4.36 -7.92 5.84
N PHE A 149 -4.45 -7.07 4.82
CA PHE A 149 -3.30 -6.37 4.26
C PHE A 149 -2.64 -5.47 5.31
N ALA A 150 -3.40 -4.63 6.01
CA ALA A 150 -2.88 -3.74 7.03
C ALA A 150 -2.28 -4.50 8.23
N ILE A 151 -2.93 -5.59 8.68
CA ILE A 151 -2.38 -6.47 9.74
C ILE A 151 -1.09 -7.15 9.27
N GLY A 152 -0.99 -7.54 8.00
CA GLY A 152 0.25 -8.06 7.40
C GLY A 152 1.40 -7.05 7.50
N ILE A 153 1.14 -5.77 7.20
CA ILE A 153 2.11 -4.68 7.36
C ILE A 153 2.53 -4.52 8.84
N VAL A 154 1.57 -4.53 9.78
CA VAL A 154 1.87 -4.47 11.21
C VAL A 154 2.78 -5.62 11.63
N SER A 155 2.47 -6.84 11.17
CA SER A 155 3.27 -8.03 11.48
C SER A 155 4.72 -7.91 11.00
N MET A 156 4.93 -7.32 9.82
CA MET A 156 6.29 -7.09 9.28
C MET A 156 7.06 -6.03 10.06
N LEU A 157 6.40 -4.93 10.44
CA LEU A 157 7.06 -3.80 11.11
C LEU A 157 7.23 -3.98 12.62
N LYS A 158 6.27 -4.61 13.28
CA LYS A 158 6.18 -4.69 14.75
C LYS A 158 6.19 -6.12 15.30
N GLY A 159 6.15 -7.11 14.41
CA GLY A 159 6.07 -8.50 14.77
C GLY A 159 4.64 -9.02 15.01
N LYS A 160 4.54 -10.36 15.06
CA LYS A 160 3.26 -11.06 15.14
C LYS A 160 2.45 -10.71 16.40
N ASP A 161 3.10 -10.54 17.54
CA ASP A 161 2.40 -10.28 18.81
C ASP A 161 1.60 -8.98 18.76
N VAL A 162 2.18 -7.90 18.20
CA VAL A 162 1.49 -6.62 18.01
C VAL A 162 0.35 -6.74 17.01
N ALA A 163 0.55 -7.49 15.93
CA ALA A 163 -0.48 -7.74 14.93
C ALA A 163 -1.66 -8.53 15.52
N ASP A 164 -1.39 -9.53 16.36
CA ASP A 164 -2.40 -10.32 17.07
C ASP A 164 -3.17 -9.45 18.08
N ASP A 165 -2.51 -8.55 18.79
CA ASP A 165 -3.17 -7.65 19.74
C ASP A 165 -4.11 -6.65 19.04
N VAL A 166 -3.68 -6.04 17.92
CA VAL A 166 -4.54 -5.19 17.10
C VAL A 166 -5.72 -6.00 16.54
N SER A 167 -5.48 -7.24 16.09
CA SER A 167 -6.54 -8.12 15.58
C SER A 167 -7.59 -8.45 16.64
N LYS A 168 -7.17 -8.71 17.89
CA LYS A 168 -8.07 -8.95 19.03
C LYS A 168 -8.90 -7.71 19.37
N GLU A 169 -8.27 -6.52 19.38
CA GLU A 169 -8.97 -5.24 19.61
C GLU A 169 -10.09 -5.03 18.59
N LEU A 170 -9.86 -5.41 17.35
CA LEU A 170 -10.82 -5.29 16.25
C LEU A 170 -11.83 -6.44 16.17
N LEU A 171 -11.75 -7.41 17.09
CA LEU A 171 -12.57 -8.63 17.06
C LEU A 171 -12.42 -9.40 15.72
N LEU A 172 -11.27 -9.28 15.08
CA LEU A 172 -10.96 -10.11 13.92
C LEU A 172 -10.73 -11.55 14.40
N ILE A 173 -11.62 -12.44 13.97
CA ILE A 173 -11.44 -13.87 14.24
C ILE A 173 -10.30 -14.34 13.34
N VAL A 174 -9.14 -14.60 13.93
CA VAL A 174 -8.06 -15.30 13.25
C VAL A 174 -8.45 -16.77 13.28
N GLY A 175 -9.07 -17.22 12.17
CA GLY A 175 -9.41 -18.63 11.95
C GLY A 175 -8.20 -19.41 11.49
#